data_584c199749338ebc9fbaa93553550d85
#
_entry.id   584c199749338ebc9fbaa93553550d85
#
_cell.length_a   1.000
_cell.length_b   1.000
_cell.length_c   1.000
_cell.angle_alpha   90.00
_cell.angle_beta   90.00
_cell.angle_gamma   90.00
#
_symmetry.space_group_name_H-M   'P 1'
#
loop_
_entity.id
_entity.type
_entity.pdbx_description
1 polymer ?
#
loop_
_entity_poly.entity_id
_entity_poly.type
_entity_poly.pdbx_seq_one_letter_code
_entity_poly.pdbx_strand_id
1 'polypeptide(L)'
;MANILTTTEAANVLRTTTDDDLMLDLLPQVDSYIQHATGRDWSSDSTVHPVAKSAARMLLTMWFENPAMTAQGMTSMNHGLMATLTQLESMALHYHNIEGISGSGYIPISAAKAGDTVSSVTGLIGVSGDQSASFETVISEDGYIKQVSSSDLSDKYFRVYLVPIGEL
;
A
#
# COMPACT_ATOMS: atom_id res chain seq x y z
N MET A 1 9.10 7.48 -13.92
CA MET A 1 8.28 6.97 -12.80
C MET A 1 8.61 7.81 -11.59
N ALA A 2 7.64 8.07 -10.72
CA ALA A 2 7.94 8.69 -9.43
C ALA A 2 8.60 7.63 -8.53
N ASN A 3 9.57 8.02 -7.72
CA ASN A 3 10.18 7.13 -6.72
C ASN A 3 9.64 7.46 -5.33
N ILE A 4 9.74 6.53 -4.38
CA ILE A 4 9.39 6.73 -2.96
C ILE A 4 10.19 7.91 -2.39
N LEU A 5 11.48 8.01 -2.74
CA LEU A 5 12.32 9.18 -2.45
C LEU A 5 12.55 9.99 -3.72
N THR A 6 12.45 11.30 -3.60
CA THR A 6 12.94 12.18 -4.66
C THR A 6 14.48 12.11 -4.72
N THR A 7 15.07 12.43 -5.89
CA THR A 7 16.54 12.49 -6.07
C THR A 7 17.20 13.43 -5.06
N THR A 8 16.54 14.55 -4.72
CA THR A 8 17.01 15.49 -3.70
C THR A 8 16.99 14.89 -2.30
N GLU A 9 15.93 14.17 -1.93
CA GLU A 9 15.84 13.49 -0.63
C GLU A 9 16.91 12.39 -0.52
N ALA A 10 17.11 11.61 -1.57
CA ALA A 10 18.12 10.55 -1.63
C ALA A 10 19.54 11.12 -1.52
N ALA A 11 19.87 12.15 -2.30
CA ALA A 11 21.16 12.82 -2.24
C ALA A 11 21.47 13.40 -0.85
N ASN A 12 20.46 13.99 -0.19
CA ASN A 12 20.61 14.49 1.18
C ASN A 12 20.88 13.37 2.19
N VAL A 13 20.22 12.22 2.06
CA VAL A 13 20.42 11.06 2.94
C VAL A 13 21.83 10.50 2.78
N LEU A 14 22.30 10.34 1.53
CA LEU A 14 23.59 9.76 1.20
C LEU A 14 24.75 10.78 1.28
N ARG A 15 24.46 12.07 1.44
CA ARG A 15 25.43 13.18 1.40
C ARG A 15 26.22 13.21 0.10
N THR A 16 25.55 12.95 -1.01
CA THR A 16 26.08 12.97 -2.37
C THR A 16 25.36 14.02 -3.24
N THR A 17 25.62 14.04 -4.53
CA THR A 17 24.98 14.93 -5.49
C THR A 17 23.74 14.29 -6.10
N THR A 18 22.82 15.08 -6.65
CA THR A 18 21.57 14.59 -7.26
C THR A 18 21.77 13.85 -8.59
N ASP A 19 22.97 13.90 -9.15
CA ASP A 19 23.42 13.27 -10.39
C ASP A 19 24.38 12.08 -10.15
N ASP A 20 24.47 11.58 -8.91
CA ASP A 20 25.25 10.40 -8.58
C ASP A 20 24.66 9.16 -9.26
N ASP A 21 25.43 8.55 -10.16
CA ASP A 21 24.98 7.43 -10.99
C ASP A 21 24.56 6.21 -10.15
N LEU A 22 25.31 5.87 -9.09
CA LEU A 22 24.98 4.72 -8.23
C LEU A 22 23.68 4.96 -7.47
N MET A 23 23.48 6.19 -6.94
CA MET A 23 22.23 6.55 -6.26
C MET A 23 21.05 6.45 -7.22
N LEU A 24 21.20 6.96 -8.44
CA LEU A 24 20.13 6.95 -9.45
C LEU A 24 19.76 5.52 -9.87
N ASP A 25 20.74 4.63 -9.99
CA ASP A 25 20.51 3.21 -10.29
C ASP A 25 19.84 2.47 -9.12
N LEU A 26 20.13 2.83 -7.89
CA LEU A 26 19.57 2.17 -6.70
C LEU A 26 18.13 2.59 -6.40
N LEU A 27 17.72 3.81 -6.71
CA LEU A 27 16.39 4.31 -6.38
C LEU A 27 15.24 3.41 -6.88
N PRO A 28 15.17 3.02 -8.17
CA PRO A 28 14.10 2.14 -8.65
C PRO A 28 14.20 0.71 -8.07
N GLN A 29 15.41 0.27 -7.70
CA GLN A 29 15.60 -1.05 -7.07
C GLN A 29 15.05 -1.06 -5.64
N VAL A 30 15.27 0.02 -4.87
CA VAL A 30 14.70 0.22 -3.53
C VAL A 30 13.17 0.20 -3.59
N ASP A 31 12.58 0.91 -4.54
CA ASP A 31 11.12 0.97 -4.71
C ASP A 31 10.56 -0.42 -5.05
N SER A 32 11.16 -1.10 -6.02
CA SER A 32 10.79 -2.46 -6.40
C SER A 32 10.89 -3.44 -5.23
N TYR A 33 11.95 -3.34 -4.42
CA TYR A 33 12.11 -4.18 -3.24
C TYR A 33 10.99 -3.95 -2.22
N ILE A 34 10.70 -2.68 -1.89
CA ILE A 34 9.63 -2.34 -0.93
C ILE A 34 8.28 -2.80 -1.46
N GLN A 35 8.01 -2.61 -2.75
CA GLN A 35 6.78 -3.08 -3.38
C GLN A 35 6.61 -4.59 -3.25
N HIS A 36 7.64 -5.38 -3.58
CA HIS A 36 7.59 -6.84 -3.47
C HIS A 36 7.49 -7.32 -2.01
N ALA A 37 8.17 -6.64 -1.08
CA ALA A 37 8.13 -7.00 0.34
C ALA A 37 6.80 -6.69 1.01
N THR A 38 6.05 -5.70 0.51
CA THR A 38 4.84 -5.19 1.16
C THR A 38 3.56 -5.44 0.35
N GLY A 39 3.69 -5.87 -0.92
CA GLY A 39 2.56 -6.10 -1.82
C GLY A 39 1.91 -4.81 -2.32
N ARG A 40 2.56 -3.63 -2.20
CA ARG A 40 1.99 -2.35 -2.63
C ARG A 40 3.03 -1.41 -3.23
N ASP A 41 2.67 -0.75 -4.33
CA ASP A 41 3.43 0.36 -4.92
C ASP A 41 3.18 1.66 -4.14
N TRP A 42 4.09 1.99 -3.22
CA TRP A 42 4.06 3.20 -2.41
C TRP A 42 4.49 4.45 -3.17
N SER A 43 5.17 4.30 -4.31
CA SER A 43 5.62 5.41 -5.15
C SER A 43 4.48 6.06 -5.93
N SER A 44 3.38 5.34 -6.12
CA SER A 44 2.18 5.81 -6.83
C SER A 44 1.28 6.74 -6.00
N ASP A 45 1.53 6.84 -4.68
CA ASP A 45 0.72 7.70 -3.81
C ASP A 45 0.95 9.19 -4.14
N SER A 46 -0.12 9.97 -4.14
CA SER A 46 -0.04 11.44 -4.31
C SER A 46 0.83 12.11 -3.24
N THR A 47 0.87 11.53 -2.06
CA THR A 47 1.80 11.87 -0.96
C THR A 47 2.34 10.58 -0.39
N VAL A 48 3.61 10.29 -0.67
CA VAL A 48 4.27 9.06 -0.20
C VAL A 48 4.28 8.99 1.31
N HIS A 49 3.84 7.85 1.86
CA HIS A 49 3.73 7.65 3.30
C HIS A 49 5.08 7.77 4.01
N PRO A 50 5.19 8.48 5.16
CA PRO A 50 6.47 8.68 5.86
C PRO A 50 7.20 7.39 6.24
N VAL A 51 6.48 6.32 6.56
CA VAL A 51 7.07 5.00 6.89
C VAL A 51 7.71 4.39 5.63
N ALA A 52 7.10 4.52 4.44
CA ALA A 52 7.70 4.07 3.18
C ALA A 52 8.99 4.85 2.88
N LYS A 53 8.99 6.17 3.09
CA LYS A 53 10.22 6.98 2.98
C LYS A 53 11.30 6.54 3.96
N SER A 54 10.93 6.17 5.19
CA SER A 54 11.88 5.65 6.18
C SER A 54 12.50 4.32 5.74
N ALA A 55 11.70 3.37 5.25
CA ALA A 55 12.18 2.11 4.71
C ALA A 55 13.13 2.35 3.52
N ALA A 56 12.73 3.21 2.59
CA ALA A 56 13.53 3.54 1.41
C ALA A 56 14.88 4.18 1.79
N ARG A 57 14.91 5.08 2.78
CA ARG A 57 16.16 5.67 3.28
C ARG A 57 17.10 4.63 3.86
N MET A 58 16.58 3.71 4.68
CA MET A 58 17.40 2.64 5.28
C MET A 58 17.97 1.70 4.22
N LEU A 59 17.13 1.24 3.28
CA LEU A 59 17.57 0.37 2.18
C LEU A 59 18.59 1.07 1.29
N LEU A 60 18.31 2.28 0.86
CA LEU A 60 19.20 3.06 0.00
C LEU A 60 20.58 3.24 0.65
N THR A 61 20.63 3.62 1.93
CA THR A 61 21.90 3.77 2.68
C THR A 61 22.65 2.44 2.74
N MET A 62 21.98 1.34 3.08
CA MET A 62 22.61 0.02 3.20
C MET A 62 23.19 -0.43 1.85
N TRP A 63 22.48 -0.25 0.76
CA TRP A 63 22.94 -0.70 -0.56
C TRP A 63 23.99 0.23 -1.16
N PHE A 64 23.91 1.53 -0.89
CA PHE A 64 24.91 2.50 -1.31
C PHE A 64 26.25 2.27 -0.61
N GLU A 65 26.24 1.99 0.70
CA GLU A 65 27.46 1.68 1.48
C GLU A 65 28.03 0.30 1.17
N ASN A 66 27.18 -0.65 0.78
CA ASN A 66 27.62 -2.01 0.45
C ASN A 66 26.87 -2.56 -0.78
N PRO A 67 27.30 -2.22 -2.01
CA PRO A 67 26.67 -2.68 -3.24
C PRO A 67 26.61 -4.21 -3.40
N ALA A 68 27.49 -4.97 -2.72
CA ALA A 68 27.46 -6.43 -2.74
C ALA A 68 26.21 -7.02 -2.08
N MET A 69 25.51 -6.28 -1.21
CA MET A 69 24.26 -6.74 -0.58
C MET A 69 23.10 -6.82 -1.58
N THR A 70 23.13 -6.07 -2.67
CA THR A 70 22.10 -6.14 -3.71
C THR A 70 22.17 -7.43 -4.51
N ALA A 71 23.37 -7.98 -4.70
CA ALA A 71 23.65 -9.16 -5.53
C ALA A 71 23.48 -10.50 -4.79
N GLN A 72 23.70 -10.52 -3.47
CA GLN A 72 23.73 -11.75 -2.67
C GLN A 72 22.45 -12.00 -1.86
N GLY A 73 21.47 -11.12 -1.93
CA GLY A 73 20.33 -11.11 -1.02
C GLY A 73 20.75 -10.67 0.40
N MET A 74 19.83 -10.11 1.13
CA MET A 74 20.11 -9.62 2.49
C MET A 74 20.13 -10.79 3.47
N THR A 75 21.31 -11.23 3.86
CA THR A 75 21.50 -12.31 4.86
C THR A 75 21.24 -11.84 6.30
N SER A 76 21.31 -10.53 6.56
CA SER A 76 20.92 -9.94 7.85
C SER A 76 20.31 -8.56 7.61
N MET A 77 18.99 -8.46 7.72
CA MET A 77 18.30 -7.17 7.75
C MET A 77 18.51 -6.47 9.09
N ASN A 78 18.72 -5.16 9.05
CA ASN A 78 18.62 -4.32 10.24
C ASN A 78 17.22 -4.47 10.85
N HIS A 79 17.13 -4.69 12.18
CA HIS A 79 15.85 -4.82 12.88
C HIS A 79 14.90 -3.64 12.65
N GLY A 80 15.44 -2.43 12.49
CA GLY A 80 14.65 -1.24 12.17
C GLY A 80 13.98 -1.33 10.80
N LEU A 81 14.70 -1.81 9.78
CA LEU A 81 14.16 -2.02 8.45
C LEU A 81 13.09 -3.11 8.44
N MET A 82 13.34 -4.25 9.12
CA MET A 82 12.35 -5.32 9.25
C MET A 82 11.05 -4.81 9.90
N ALA A 83 11.16 -4.10 11.03
CA ALA A 83 10.01 -3.52 11.71
C ALA A 83 9.24 -2.54 10.81
N THR A 84 9.95 -1.73 10.02
CA THR A 84 9.36 -0.77 9.09
C THR A 84 8.66 -1.48 7.94
N LEU A 85 9.25 -2.52 7.36
CA LEU A 85 8.62 -3.32 6.30
C LEU A 85 7.38 -4.07 6.81
N THR A 86 7.44 -4.68 8.00
CA THR A 86 6.28 -5.32 8.62
C THR A 86 5.14 -4.32 8.89
N GLN A 87 5.48 -3.10 9.31
CA GLN A 87 4.49 -2.04 9.46
C GLN A 87 3.87 -1.66 8.13
N LEU A 88 4.68 -1.50 7.07
CA LEU A 88 4.18 -1.22 5.72
C LEU A 88 3.32 -2.36 5.17
N GLU A 89 3.74 -3.60 5.35
CA GLU A 89 2.95 -4.79 4.99
C GLU A 89 1.59 -4.78 5.70
N SER A 90 1.56 -4.50 7.01
CA SER A 90 0.30 -4.40 7.76
C SER A 90 -0.59 -3.25 7.27
N MET A 91 -0.01 -2.18 6.75
CA MET A 91 -0.74 -1.06 6.16
C MET A 91 -1.15 -1.33 4.70
N ALA A 92 -0.41 -2.19 4.01
CA ALA A 92 -0.73 -2.67 2.67
C ALA A 92 -1.81 -3.75 2.67
N LEU A 93 -2.10 -4.37 3.81
CA LEU A 93 -3.28 -5.22 3.96
C LEU A 93 -4.52 -4.37 3.68
N HIS A 94 -5.02 -4.50 2.46
CA HIS A 94 -6.10 -3.70 1.91
C HIS A 94 -7.45 -4.17 2.47
N TYR A 95 -7.61 -4.07 3.79
CA TYR A 95 -8.93 -4.26 4.38
C TYR A 95 -9.41 -2.98 5.07
N HIS A 96 -10.68 -2.72 4.94
CA HIS A 96 -11.36 -1.58 5.55
C HIS A 96 -12.56 -2.07 6.34
N ASN A 97 -12.73 -1.55 7.55
CA ASN A 97 -13.97 -1.73 8.29
C ASN A 97 -14.89 -0.58 7.95
N ILE A 98 -16.07 -0.89 7.46
CA ILE A 98 -17.08 0.08 7.04
C ILE A 98 -18.40 -0.20 7.74
N GLU A 99 -19.22 0.83 7.91
CA GLU A 99 -20.62 0.72 8.26
C GLU A 99 -21.45 0.77 7.00
N GLY A 100 -22.41 -0.13 6.87
CA GLY A 100 -23.35 -0.11 5.76
C GLY A 100 -24.30 1.10 5.82
N ILE A 101 -25.06 1.28 4.78
CA ILE A 101 -26.04 2.38 4.67
C ILE A 101 -27.45 1.86 4.41
N SER A 102 -28.45 2.72 4.62
CA SER A 102 -29.84 2.42 4.29
C SER A 102 -30.04 2.52 2.77
N GLY A 103 -30.09 1.37 2.09
CA GLY A 103 -30.25 1.27 0.65
C GLY A 103 -28.94 1.34 -0.12
N SER A 104 -29.03 1.41 -1.45
CA SER A 104 -27.84 1.49 -2.32
C SER A 104 -27.19 2.87 -2.29
N GLY A 105 -25.86 2.92 -2.29
CA GLY A 105 -25.13 4.19 -2.28
C GLY A 105 -23.62 4.01 -2.06
N TYR A 106 -22.91 5.11 -1.94
CA TYR A 106 -21.46 5.15 -1.77
C TYR A 106 -21.08 5.30 -0.29
N ILE A 107 -20.12 4.49 0.14
CA ILE A 107 -19.55 4.47 1.49
C ILE A 107 -18.08 4.89 1.38
N PRO A 108 -17.60 5.86 2.17
CA PRO A 108 -16.24 6.35 2.04
C PRO A 108 -15.22 5.30 2.49
N ILE A 109 -14.19 5.08 1.68
CA ILE A 109 -12.99 4.28 1.96
C ILE A 109 -11.79 5.04 1.43
N SER A 110 -11.04 5.70 2.29
CA SER A 110 -9.99 6.67 1.93
C SER A 110 -8.84 6.12 1.06
N ALA A 111 -8.64 4.81 1.02
CA ALA A 111 -7.56 4.18 0.26
C ALA A 111 -8.02 3.49 -1.04
N ALA A 112 -9.33 3.39 -1.29
CA ALA A 112 -9.86 2.75 -2.49
C ALA A 112 -9.59 3.60 -3.73
N LYS A 113 -9.18 2.96 -4.82
CA LYS A 113 -9.00 3.57 -6.15
C LYS A 113 -9.94 2.92 -7.15
N ALA A 114 -10.44 3.71 -8.09
CA ALA A 114 -11.24 3.18 -9.19
C ALA A 114 -10.45 2.12 -9.96
N GLY A 115 -11.02 0.93 -10.09
CA GLY A 115 -10.38 -0.24 -10.69
C GLY A 115 -9.86 -1.26 -9.67
N ASP A 116 -9.76 -0.92 -8.38
CA ASP A 116 -9.43 -1.91 -7.34
C ASP A 116 -10.52 -2.98 -7.28
N THR A 117 -10.11 -4.24 -7.07
CA THR A 117 -11.05 -5.36 -6.99
C THR A 117 -11.46 -5.60 -5.54
N VAL A 118 -12.77 -5.70 -5.29
CA VAL A 118 -13.31 -6.14 -3.99
C VAL A 118 -13.22 -7.66 -3.93
N SER A 119 -12.22 -8.19 -3.24
CA SER A 119 -11.97 -9.64 -3.18
C SER A 119 -12.92 -10.37 -2.23
N SER A 120 -13.30 -9.74 -1.14
CA SER A 120 -14.32 -10.26 -0.22
C SER A 120 -14.90 -9.19 0.69
N VAL A 121 -16.12 -9.41 1.15
CA VAL A 121 -16.77 -8.59 2.17
C VAL A 121 -17.34 -9.51 3.25
N THR A 122 -16.83 -9.38 4.48
CA THR A 122 -17.25 -10.21 5.61
C THR A 122 -18.01 -9.39 6.62
N GLY A 123 -19.18 -9.89 7.05
CA GLY A 123 -19.95 -9.27 8.13
C GLY A 123 -19.24 -9.40 9.47
N LEU A 124 -19.15 -8.30 10.22
CA LEU A 124 -18.51 -8.21 11.54
C LEU A 124 -19.54 -8.09 12.66
N ILE A 125 -20.49 -7.18 12.52
CA ILE A 125 -21.51 -6.86 13.53
C ILE A 125 -22.86 -6.73 12.83
N GLY A 126 -23.89 -7.30 13.43
CA GLY A 126 -25.29 -7.25 12.92
C GLY A 126 -25.57 -8.20 11.75
N VAL A 127 -24.54 -8.75 11.15
CA VAL A 127 -24.62 -9.74 10.06
C VAL A 127 -23.39 -10.62 10.11
N SER A 128 -23.49 -11.86 9.66
CA SER A 128 -22.36 -12.82 9.65
C SER A 128 -22.15 -13.40 8.25
N GLY A 129 -20.93 -13.90 8.02
CA GLY A 129 -20.56 -14.58 6.79
C GLY A 129 -20.22 -13.64 5.64
N ASP A 130 -20.18 -14.21 4.43
CA ASP A 130 -19.88 -13.48 3.20
C ASP A 130 -21.04 -12.56 2.78
N GLN A 131 -20.73 -11.31 2.58
CA GLN A 131 -21.63 -10.25 2.18
C GLN A 131 -21.25 -9.60 0.84
N SER A 132 -20.35 -10.22 0.08
CA SER A 132 -19.81 -9.68 -1.17
C SER A 132 -20.91 -9.32 -2.19
N ALA A 133 -22.03 -10.07 -2.19
CA ALA A 133 -23.18 -9.77 -3.07
C ALA A 133 -23.87 -8.43 -2.76
N SER A 134 -23.62 -7.84 -1.59
CA SER A 134 -24.23 -6.56 -1.20
C SER A 134 -23.44 -5.34 -1.69
N PHE A 135 -22.22 -5.55 -2.20
CA PHE A 135 -21.30 -4.50 -2.63
C PHE A 135 -20.85 -4.69 -4.08
N GLU A 136 -20.29 -3.65 -4.67
CA GLU A 136 -19.68 -3.74 -6.00
C GLU A 136 -18.44 -4.67 -5.95
N THR A 137 -18.13 -5.30 -7.07
CA THR A 137 -16.97 -6.21 -7.20
C THR A 137 -15.71 -5.49 -7.65
N VAL A 138 -15.84 -4.30 -8.21
CA VAL A 138 -14.74 -3.43 -8.63
C VAL A 138 -15.10 -2.02 -8.21
N ILE A 139 -14.17 -1.33 -7.56
CA ILE A 139 -14.35 0.05 -7.12
C ILE A 139 -14.62 0.95 -8.34
N SER A 140 -15.74 1.62 -8.33
CA SER A 140 -16.20 2.49 -9.43
C SER A 140 -15.75 3.95 -9.26
N GLU A 141 -15.42 4.39 -8.04
CA GLU A 141 -15.08 5.77 -7.73
C GLU A 141 -13.98 5.86 -6.65
N ASP A 142 -12.98 6.72 -6.86
CA ASP A 142 -11.87 6.93 -5.93
C ASP A 142 -12.40 7.35 -4.54
N GLY A 143 -11.92 6.65 -3.51
CA GLY A 143 -12.28 6.95 -2.12
C GLY A 143 -13.61 6.39 -1.66
N TYR A 144 -14.31 5.59 -2.47
CA TYR A 144 -15.63 5.03 -2.14
C TYR A 144 -15.77 3.57 -2.54
N ILE A 145 -16.61 2.84 -1.80
CA ILE A 145 -17.19 1.57 -2.24
C ILE A 145 -18.71 1.72 -2.36
N LYS A 146 -19.29 1.12 -3.38
CA LYS A 146 -20.74 1.17 -3.58
C LYS A 146 -21.43 -0.04 -2.96
N GLN A 147 -22.37 0.23 -2.03
CA GLN A 147 -23.39 -0.74 -1.64
C GLN A 147 -24.40 -0.86 -2.77
N VAL A 148 -24.51 -2.02 -3.39
CA VAL A 148 -25.44 -2.29 -4.51
C VAL A 148 -26.78 -2.84 -4.02
N SER A 149 -26.78 -3.44 -2.82
CA SER A 149 -28.00 -3.93 -2.18
C SER A 149 -28.92 -2.77 -1.80
N SER A 150 -30.22 -2.93 -2.07
CA SER A 150 -31.26 -2.02 -1.58
C SER A 150 -31.68 -2.27 -0.13
N SER A 151 -31.12 -3.30 0.51
CA SER A 151 -31.41 -3.63 1.90
C SER A 151 -30.85 -2.56 2.84
N ASP A 152 -31.52 -2.35 3.97
CA ASP A 152 -31.00 -1.51 5.04
C ASP A 152 -29.87 -2.22 5.80
N LEU A 153 -28.67 -1.70 5.67
CA LEU A 153 -27.44 -2.17 6.31
C LEU A 153 -26.84 -1.15 7.27
N SER A 154 -27.58 -0.08 7.62
CA SER A 154 -27.06 1.08 8.37
C SER A 154 -26.52 0.76 9.76
N ASP A 155 -26.97 -0.31 10.41
CA ASP A 155 -26.48 -0.71 11.73
C ASP A 155 -25.53 -1.92 11.66
N LYS A 156 -24.99 -2.22 10.49
CA LYS A 156 -24.16 -3.39 10.26
C LYS A 156 -22.75 -2.98 9.85
N TYR A 157 -21.76 -3.69 10.36
CA TYR A 157 -20.35 -3.43 10.09
C TYR A 157 -19.75 -4.56 9.28
N PHE A 158 -18.93 -4.19 8.32
CA PHE A 158 -18.31 -5.08 7.35
C PHE A 158 -16.81 -4.87 7.30
N ARG A 159 -16.08 -5.95 7.02
CA ARG A 159 -14.68 -5.90 6.59
C ARG A 159 -14.61 -6.14 5.10
N VAL A 160 -14.12 -5.16 4.39
CA VAL A 160 -13.92 -5.20 2.94
C VAL A 160 -12.44 -5.43 2.68
N TYR A 161 -12.12 -6.41 1.84
CA TYR A 161 -10.78 -6.66 1.34
C TYR A 161 -10.67 -6.19 -0.11
N LEU A 162 -9.69 -5.31 -0.36
CA LEU A 162 -9.41 -4.78 -1.69
C LEU A 162 -8.12 -5.39 -2.25
N VAL A 163 -8.09 -5.63 -3.55
CA VAL A 163 -6.89 -5.94 -4.32
C VAL A 163 -6.67 -4.79 -5.29
N PRO A 164 -5.54 -4.07 -5.16
CA PRO A 164 -5.24 -2.93 -6.02
C PRO A 164 -5.16 -3.32 -7.49
N ILE A 165 -5.55 -2.37 -8.36
CA ILE A 165 -5.35 -2.53 -9.80
C ILE A 165 -3.86 -2.65 -10.10
N GLY A 166 -3.45 -3.74 -10.76
CA GLY A 166 -2.04 -4.04 -11.10
C GLY A 166 -1.38 -5.09 -10.22
N GLU A 167 -2.07 -5.63 -9.21
CA GLU A 167 -1.62 -6.76 -8.38
C GLU A 167 -2.34 -8.09 -8.72
N LEU A 168 -3.11 -8.12 -9.82
CA LEU A 168 -3.80 -9.30 -10.34
C LEU A 168 -2.96 -10.06 -11.36
#